data_70649914f781d4a599d91da7838815eb
#
_entry.id   70649914f781d4a599d91da7838815eb
#
_cell.length_a   1.000
_cell.length_b   1.000
_cell.length_c   1.000
_cell.angle_alpha   90.00
_cell.angle_beta   90.00
_cell.angle_gamma   90.00
#
_symmetry.space_group_name_H-M   'P 1'
#
loop_
_entity.id
_entity.type
_entity.pdbx_description
1 polymer ?
#
loop_
_entity_poly.entity_id
_entity_poly.type
_entity_poly.pdbx_seq_one_letter_code
_entity_poly.pdbx_strand_id
1 'polypeptide(L)'
;MAILRELQALTGQGRIVFAGRDPQRSMSEAAVNAALRRLGYDTKTEITGHGFRAMARTILHQEIGIAPEIIEHQLAHRVPDALGAAYNRTKFIKERRAMMQL
;
A
#
# COMPACT_ATOMS: atom_id res chain seq x y z
N MET A 1 -5.99 -10.28 -2.69
CA MET A 1 -6.68 -10.16 -4.01
C MET A 1 -8.21 -10.24 -3.91
N ALA A 2 -8.79 -10.95 -2.94
CA ALA A 2 -10.25 -11.01 -2.73
C ALA A 2 -10.87 -9.61 -2.58
N ILE A 3 -10.34 -8.77 -1.67
CA ILE A 3 -10.81 -7.40 -1.41
C ILE A 3 -10.89 -6.55 -2.69
N LEU A 4 -9.88 -6.60 -3.56
CA LEU A 4 -9.89 -5.83 -4.80
C LEU A 4 -10.93 -6.33 -5.81
N ARG A 5 -11.24 -7.63 -5.81
CA ARG A 5 -12.31 -8.19 -6.66
C ARG A 5 -13.69 -7.80 -6.15
N GLU A 6 -13.89 -7.77 -4.85
CA GLU A 6 -15.12 -7.27 -4.24
C GLU A 6 -15.31 -5.78 -4.54
N LEU A 7 -14.24 -4.99 -4.42
CA LEU A 7 -14.27 -3.57 -4.78
C LEU A 7 -14.58 -3.36 -6.27
N GLN A 8 -14.06 -4.23 -7.15
CA GLN A 8 -14.33 -4.15 -8.59
C GLN A 8 -15.82 -4.25 -8.92
N ALA A 9 -16.59 -5.01 -8.16
CA ALA A 9 -18.05 -5.08 -8.35
C ALA A 9 -18.73 -3.72 -8.08
N LEU A 10 -18.15 -2.88 -7.21
CA LEU A 10 -18.68 -1.57 -6.84
C LEU A 10 -18.15 -0.44 -7.73
N THR A 11 -16.86 -0.47 -8.07
CA THR A 11 -16.16 0.64 -8.75
C THR A 11 -15.62 0.31 -10.13
N GLY A 12 -15.80 -0.94 -10.61
CA GLY A 12 -15.20 -1.44 -11.85
C GLY A 12 -15.67 -0.76 -13.14
N GLN A 13 -16.78 -0.02 -13.09
CA GLN A 13 -17.27 0.78 -14.21
C GLN A 13 -16.51 2.12 -14.35
N GLY A 14 -15.78 2.53 -13.31
CA GLY A 14 -15.00 3.76 -13.28
C GLY A 14 -13.56 3.57 -13.71
N ARG A 15 -12.90 4.68 -14.04
CA ARG A 15 -11.46 4.70 -14.37
C ARG A 15 -10.57 4.55 -13.13
N ILE A 16 -11.11 4.81 -11.95
CA ILE A 16 -10.37 4.94 -10.69
C ILE A 16 -10.81 3.86 -9.73
N VAL A 17 -9.86 3.06 -9.27
CA VAL A 17 -10.13 1.96 -8.32
C VAL A 17 -10.60 2.51 -6.97
N PHE A 18 -9.91 3.52 -6.45
CA PHE A 18 -10.25 4.20 -5.20
C PHE A 18 -10.70 5.63 -5.50
N ALA A 19 -11.96 5.76 -5.92
CA ALA A 19 -12.55 7.04 -6.24
C ALA A 19 -12.87 7.86 -4.98
N GLY A 20 -12.85 9.19 -5.12
CA GLY A 20 -13.36 10.13 -4.13
C GLY A 20 -14.90 10.25 -4.17
N ARG A 21 -15.42 11.35 -3.63
CA ARG A 21 -16.85 11.69 -3.77
C ARG A 21 -17.25 11.89 -5.23
N ASP A 22 -16.36 12.48 -6.01
CA ASP A 22 -16.47 12.56 -7.45
C ASP A 22 -15.86 11.28 -8.05
N PRO A 23 -16.64 10.47 -8.79
CA PRO A 23 -16.14 9.22 -9.40
C PRO A 23 -15.03 9.44 -10.42
N GLN A 24 -14.85 10.66 -10.92
CA GLN A 24 -13.82 11.04 -11.87
C GLN A 24 -12.50 11.44 -11.20
N ARG A 25 -12.47 11.53 -9.88
CA ARG A 25 -11.30 11.90 -9.08
C ARG A 25 -10.92 10.82 -8.08
N SER A 26 -9.62 10.63 -7.92
CA SER A 26 -9.10 9.77 -6.84
C SER A 26 -9.48 10.33 -5.48
N MET A 27 -9.52 9.45 -4.49
CA MET A 27 -9.62 9.82 -3.08
C MET A 27 -8.48 10.79 -2.71
N SER A 28 -8.76 11.77 -1.86
CA SER A 28 -7.75 12.71 -1.39
C SER A 28 -6.72 12.03 -0.48
N GLU A 29 -5.53 12.63 -0.35
CA GLU A 29 -4.49 12.17 0.58
C GLU A 29 -4.99 12.10 2.03
N ALA A 30 -5.91 13.00 2.41
CA ALA A 30 -6.49 13.03 3.75
C ALA A 30 -7.60 11.99 3.99
N ALA A 31 -8.08 11.29 2.96
CA ALA A 31 -9.26 10.43 3.05
C ALA A 31 -9.08 9.27 4.03
N VAL A 32 -7.91 8.62 4.02
CA VAL A 32 -7.60 7.50 4.93
C VAL A 32 -7.59 7.97 6.39
N ASN A 33 -6.89 9.08 6.67
CA ASN A 33 -6.86 9.63 8.03
C ASN A 33 -8.25 10.13 8.48
N ALA A 34 -9.06 10.66 7.58
CA ALA A 34 -10.43 11.03 7.89
C ALA A 34 -11.29 9.80 8.23
N ALA A 35 -11.09 8.68 7.53
CA ALA A 35 -11.75 7.42 7.84
C ALA A 35 -11.33 6.87 9.22
N LEU A 36 -10.03 6.89 9.52
CA LEU A 36 -9.51 6.48 10.83
C LEU A 36 -10.13 7.29 11.98
N ARG A 37 -10.22 8.61 11.83
CA ARG A 37 -10.88 9.47 12.83
C ARG A 37 -12.36 9.13 13.01
N ARG A 38 -13.08 8.81 11.93
CA ARG A 38 -14.48 8.36 12.03
C ARG A 38 -14.63 7.03 12.76
N LEU A 39 -13.61 6.19 12.70
CA LEU A 39 -13.53 4.93 13.45
C LEU A 39 -13.11 5.13 14.92
N GLY A 40 -12.81 6.37 15.33
CA GLY A 40 -12.47 6.70 16.71
C GLY A 40 -10.97 6.78 17.02
N TYR A 41 -10.09 6.62 16.01
CA TYR A 41 -8.65 6.71 16.22
C TYR A 41 -8.16 8.16 16.19
N ASP A 42 -7.23 8.50 17.10
CA ASP A 42 -6.50 9.76 17.03
C ASP A 42 -5.35 9.68 16.02
N THR A 43 -5.50 10.39 14.91
CA THR A 43 -4.49 10.39 13.85
C THR A 43 -3.29 11.30 14.13
N LYS A 44 -3.19 11.88 15.32
CA LYS A 44 -1.99 12.61 15.77
C LYS A 44 -1.12 11.76 16.70
N THR A 45 -1.73 10.94 17.52
CA THR A 45 -1.04 10.21 18.60
C THR A 45 -1.09 8.70 18.48
N GLU A 46 -2.11 8.14 17.79
CA GLU A 46 -2.29 6.68 17.68
C GLU A 46 -1.82 6.12 16.35
N ILE A 47 -2.50 6.45 15.25
CA ILE A 47 -2.22 5.86 13.95
C ILE A 47 -2.56 6.79 12.78
N THR A 48 -1.74 6.74 11.74
CA THR A 48 -1.99 7.45 10.47
C THR A 48 -1.98 6.47 9.30
N GLY A 49 -2.52 6.89 8.15
CA GLY A 49 -2.40 6.11 6.92
C GLY A 49 -0.93 5.81 6.55
N HIS A 50 -0.01 6.74 6.83
CA HIS A 50 1.43 6.52 6.65
C HIS A 50 2.00 5.52 7.67
N GLY A 51 1.49 5.52 8.89
CA GLY A 51 1.90 4.60 9.96
C GLY A 51 1.70 3.13 9.59
N PHE A 52 0.67 2.80 8.80
CA PHE A 52 0.49 1.44 8.29
C PHE A 52 1.65 0.95 7.43
N ARG A 53 2.32 1.84 6.68
CA ARG A 53 3.50 1.45 5.90
C ARG A 53 4.67 1.08 6.80
N ALA A 54 4.89 1.86 7.85
CA ALA A 54 5.94 1.59 8.84
C ALA A 54 5.63 0.28 9.59
N MET A 55 4.39 0.06 9.99
CA MET A 55 3.94 -1.17 10.63
C MET A 55 4.15 -2.39 9.73
N ALA A 56 3.71 -2.31 8.47
CA ALA A 56 3.89 -3.38 7.50
C ALA A 56 5.38 -3.72 7.31
N ARG A 57 6.25 -2.71 7.19
CA ARG A 57 7.70 -2.90 7.08
C ARG A 57 8.27 -3.63 8.29
N THR A 58 7.87 -3.23 9.48
CA THR A 58 8.35 -3.84 10.73
C THR A 58 7.89 -5.30 10.85
N ILE A 59 6.61 -5.57 10.66
CA ILE A 59 6.06 -6.92 10.77
C ILE A 59 6.68 -7.85 9.71
N LEU A 60 6.72 -7.42 8.46
CA LEU A 60 7.26 -8.24 7.38
C LEU A 60 8.74 -8.57 7.59
N HIS A 61 9.51 -7.63 8.12
CA HIS A 61 10.93 -7.85 8.36
C HIS A 61 11.20 -8.60 9.66
N GLN A 62 10.65 -8.12 10.78
CA GLN A 62 11.01 -8.62 12.11
C GLN A 62 10.28 -9.90 12.50
N GLU A 63 8.99 -10.01 12.18
CA GLU A 63 8.17 -11.14 12.59
C GLU A 63 8.15 -12.26 11.53
N ILE A 64 8.13 -11.89 10.25
CA ILE A 64 8.00 -12.84 9.14
C ILE A 64 9.34 -13.15 8.48
N GLY A 65 10.36 -12.31 8.66
CA GLY A 65 11.72 -12.55 8.16
C GLY A 65 11.90 -12.26 6.67
N ILE A 66 11.05 -11.43 6.08
CA ILE A 66 11.20 -11.04 4.67
C ILE A 66 12.41 -10.10 4.51
N ALA A 67 13.22 -10.34 3.48
CA ALA A 67 14.38 -9.51 3.18
C ALA A 67 13.99 -8.04 2.93
N PRO A 68 14.71 -7.06 3.51
CA PRO A 68 14.38 -5.64 3.39
C PRO A 68 14.24 -5.16 1.95
N GLU A 69 15.08 -5.65 1.03
CA GLU A 69 15.05 -5.27 -0.38
C GLU A 69 13.70 -5.59 -1.03
N ILE A 70 13.09 -6.72 -0.68
CA ILE A 70 11.78 -7.14 -1.21
C ILE A 70 10.69 -6.20 -0.70
N ILE A 71 10.74 -5.84 0.58
CA ILE A 71 9.79 -4.94 1.24
C ILE A 71 9.90 -3.53 0.66
N GLU A 72 11.11 -3.01 0.52
CA GLU A 72 11.36 -1.66 -0.02
C GLU A 72 10.86 -1.54 -1.48
N HIS A 73 11.08 -2.58 -2.30
CA HIS A 73 10.53 -2.62 -3.66
C HIS A 73 9.00 -2.66 -3.67
N GLN A 74 8.37 -3.40 -2.76
CA GLN A 74 6.91 -3.45 -2.67
C GLN A 74 6.33 -2.11 -2.20
N LEU A 75 7.00 -1.44 -1.29
CA LEU A 75 6.60 -0.13 -0.80
C LEU A 75 6.95 1.02 -1.77
N ALA A 76 7.56 0.72 -2.91
CA ALA A 76 8.02 1.70 -3.90
C ALA A 76 8.99 2.74 -3.31
N HIS A 77 9.77 2.36 -2.31
CA HIS A 77 10.85 3.19 -1.81
C HIS A 77 11.99 3.26 -2.84
N ARG A 78 12.73 4.37 -2.85
CA ARG A 78 13.95 4.47 -3.66
C ARG A 78 15.00 3.52 -3.09
N VAL A 79 15.31 2.47 -3.85
CA VAL A 79 16.45 1.60 -3.56
C VAL A 79 17.57 2.05 -4.48
N PRO A 80 18.76 2.40 -3.94
CA PRO A 80 19.93 2.72 -4.77
C PRO A 80 20.23 1.54 -5.69
N ASP A 81 20.23 1.78 -7.00
CA ASP A 81 20.56 0.75 -7.97
C ASP A 81 21.40 1.35 -9.10
N ALA A 82 22.49 0.68 -9.44
CA ALA A 82 23.38 1.06 -10.53
C ALA A 82 22.71 0.99 -11.93
N LEU A 83 21.61 0.24 -12.06
CA LEU A 83 20.93 -0.01 -13.34
C LEU A 83 19.68 0.87 -13.58
N GLY A 84 19.34 1.75 -12.64
CA GLY A 84 18.26 2.73 -12.76
C GLY A 84 16.86 2.26 -12.40
N ALA A 85 15.97 3.24 -12.21
CA ALA A 85 14.64 3.05 -11.62
C ALA A 85 13.69 2.15 -12.43
N ALA A 86 13.86 2.05 -13.74
CA ALA A 86 12.99 1.21 -14.59
C ALA A 86 13.24 -0.28 -14.39
N TYR A 87 14.50 -0.67 -14.21
CA TYR A 87 14.90 -2.06 -13.92
C TYR A 87 14.45 -2.48 -12.51
N ASN A 88 14.45 -1.56 -11.57
CA ASN A 88 14.05 -1.78 -10.19
C ASN A 88 12.59 -2.21 -10.03
N ARG A 89 11.69 -1.78 -10.92
CA ARG A 89 10.24 -2.08 -10.80
C ARG A 89 9.91 -3.56 -10.97
N THR A 90 10.72 -4.30 -11.68
CA THR A 90 10.50 -5.72 -12.01
C THR A 90 11.22 -6.70 -11.10
N LYS A 91 12.10 -6.19 -10.22
CA LYS A 91 12.82 -7.04 -9.26
C LYS A 91 11.88 -7.69 -8.24
N PHE A 92 12.21 -8.91 -7.89
CA PHE A 92 11.55 -9.66 -6.81
C PHE A 92 10.04 -9.85 -7.00
N ILE A 93 9.54 -9.91 -8.24
CA ILE A 93 8.08 -10.03 -8.48
C ILE A 93 7.50 -11.31 -7.88
N LYS A 94 8.23 -12.43 -7.95
CA LYS A 94 7.80 -13.72 -7.39
C LYS A 94 7.74 -13.64 -5.87
N GLU A 95 8.78 -13.14 -5.25
CA GLU A 95 8.93 -12.98 -3.80
C GLU A 95 7.90 -11.98 -3.25
N ARG A 96 7.73 -10.85 -3.94
CA ARG A 96 6.70 -9.85 -3.60
C ARG A 96 5.29 -10.42 -3.70
N ARG A 97 5.02 -11.23 -4.72
CA ARG A 97 3.72 -11.90 -4.87
C ARG A 97 3.48 -12.90 -3.73
N ALA A 98 4.47 -13.68 -3.36
CA ALA A 98 4.40 -14.61 -2.22
C ALA A 98 4.16 -13.84 -0.91
N MET A 99 4.94 -12.80 -0.66
CA MET A 99 4.79 -11.93 0.51
C MET A 99 3.38 -11.34 0.65
N MET A 100 2.76 -10.91 -0.46
CA MET A 100 1.41 -10.32 -0.45
C MET A 100 0.29 -11.34 -0.28
N GLN A 101 0.59 -12.64 -0.16
CA GLN A 101 -0.38 -13.71 0.13
C GLN A 101 -0.28 -14.22 1.58
N LEU A 102 0.69 -13.72 2.35
CA LEU A 102 0.79 -14.00 3.77
C LEU A 102 -0.33 -13.31 4.55
#